data_9b4d64fc97d244688087d7eba8588ae6
#
_entry.id   9b4d64fc97d244688087d7eba8588ae6
#
_cell.length_a   1.000
_cell.length_b   1.000
_cell.length_c   1.000
_cell.angle_alpha   90.00
_cell.angle_beta   90.00
_cell.angle_gamma   90.00
#
_symmetry.space_group_name_H-M   'P 1'
#
loop_
_entity.id
_entity.type
_entity.pdbx_description
1 polymer ?
#
loop_
_entity_poly.entity_id
_entity_poly.type
_entity_poly.pdbx_seq_one_letter_code
_entity_poly.pdbx_strand_id
1 'polypeptide(L)'
;MFNPPGISHQKCANSQLPIAGESYANSIEVEHLVKAFGSFRAVDDISFSVKRGEIFGFLGANGAGKTTAMHILTGLNQPTSGSGRVAGCDIATEYEQIKKHIGYMSQKFALYEDLTVKENIRLFAGIYGMSESDIKRKTTHLLAELNFAEHGDDIVASLPLGWKQKLAFSVSIFHEPEIVFLDEPTGGVDPATRRQFWQLIYDAADRGITVFVTTHYMDEAEYCDRISIMVDGKIMAKGTPDELKRQLNQPDMDHVFTFLARQSTRQ
;
A
#
# COMPACT_ATOMS: atom_id res chain seq x y z
N MET A 1 0.25 29.20 -4.89
CA MET A 1 -1.11 28.69 -5.08
C MET A 1 -1.14 27.92 -6.39
N PHE A 2 -1.00 26.62 -6.36
CA PHE A 2 -1.17 25.75 -7.54
C PHE A 2 -2.35 24.83 -7.24
N ASN A 3 -3.47 25.07 -7.94
CA ASN A 3 -4.59 24.13 -7.98
C ASN A 3 -4.14 22.92 -8.81
N PRO A 4 -4.27 21.68 -8.32
CA PRO A 4 -4.12 20.51 -9.16
C PRO A 4 -5.30 20.50 -10.16
N PRO A 5 -5.08 20.09 -11.43
CA PRO A 5 -6.17 19.91 -12.35
C PRO A 5 -7.12 18.85 -11.78
N GLY A 6 -8.38 19.21 -11.60
CA GLY A 6 -9.44 18.31 -11.17
C GLY A 6 -9.59 17.14 -12.15
N ILE A 7 -8.98 16.02 -11.82
CA ILE A 7 -9.22 14.76 -12.49
C ILE A 7 -10.47 14.18 -11.86
N SER A 8 -11.62 14.44 -12.49
CA SER A 8 -12.85 13.72 -12.17
C SER A 8 -12.70 12.28 -12.64
N HIS A 9 -12.42 11.37 -11.71
CA HIS A 9 -12.50 9.95 -11.99
C HIS A 9 -13.97 9.58 -12.22
N GLN A 10 -14.41 9.59 -13.50
CA GLN A 10 -15.59 8.85 -13.89
C GLN A 10 -15.22 7.35 -13.86
N LYS A 11 -15.69 6.66 -12.81
CA LYS A 11 -15.66 5.20 -12.78
C LYS A 11 -16.40 4.66 -13.99
N CYS A 12 -15.69 4.06 -14.93
CA CYS A 12 -16.29 3.20 -15.93
C CYS A 12 -16.86 1.96 -15.22
N ALA A 13 -18.19 1.94 -15.08
CA ALA A 13 -18.90 0.74 -14.70
C ALA A 13 -18.85 -0.21 -15.91
N ASN A 14 -18.10 -1.31 -15.80
CA ASN A 14 -18.41 -2.65 -16.31
C ASN A 14 -17.14 -3.50 -16.49
N SER A 15 -16.98 -4.47 -15.63
CA SER A 15 -16.63 -5.84 -16.02
C SER A 15 -16.97 -6.78 -14.87
N GLN A 16 -18.15 -7.41 -14.98
CA GLN A 16 -18.57 -8.52 -14.14
C GLN A 16 -17.77 -9.76 -14.55
N LEU A 17 -17.01 -10.32 -13.60
CA LEU A 17 -16.70 -11.74 -13.57
C LEU A 17 -17.17 -12.28 -12.23
N PRO A 18 -18.13 -13.20 -12.18
CA PRO A 18 -18.55 -13.82 -10.93
C PRO A 18 -17.62 -14.97 -10.61
N ILE A 19 -16.92 -14.88 -9.47
CA ILE A 19 -16.34 -16.04 -8.81
C ILE A 19 -17.25 -16.40 -7.65
N ALA A 20 -17.71 -17.66 -7.63
CA ALA A 20 -18.57 -18.20 -6.60
C ALA A 20 -17.87 -18.21 -5.24
N GLY A 21 -18.47 -17.52 -4.26
CA GLY A 21 -18.02 -17.38 -2.88
C GLY A 21 -18.39 -15.99 -2.41
N GLU A 22 -18.98 -15.85 -1.26
CA GLU A 22 -19.52 -14.61 -0.70
C GLU A 22 -18.63 -13.39 -1.03
N SER A 23 -19.22 -12.44 -1.75
CA SER A 23 -18.55 -11.18 -2.11
C SER A 23 -18.36 -10.35 -0.85
N TYR A 24 -17.21 -10.48 -0.19
CA TYR A 24 -16.81 -9.53 0.86
C TYR A 24 -16.70 -8.13 0.23
N ALA A 25 -17.50 -7.19 0.74
CA ALA A 25 -17.48 -5.79 0.29
C ALA A 25 -16.11 -5.13 0.60
N ASN A 26 -15.39 -5.66 1.58
CA ASN A 26 -14.09 -5.18 2.04
C ASN A 26 -12.97 -6.17 1.72
N SER A 27 -11.83 -5.63 1.29
CA SER A 27 -10.57 -6.39 1.12
C SER A 27 -9.83 -6.58 2.43
N ILE A 28 -9.97 -5.61 3.35
CA ILE A 28 -9.36 -5.65 4.69
C ILE A 28 -10.43 -5.26 5.71
N GLU A 29 -10.52 -6.04 6.79
CA GLU A 29 -11.34 -5.75 7.96
C GLU A 29 -10.52 -5.96 9.22
N VAL A 30 -10.55 -5.00 10.13
CA VAL A 30 -9.78 -5.03 11.38
C VAL A 30 -10.67 -4.55 12.52
N GLU A 31 -10.71 -5.32 13.60
CA GLU A 31 -11.50 -5.04 14.79
C GLU A 31 -10.64 -5.17 16.06
N HIS A 32 -10.56 -4.10 16.83
CA HIS A 32 -9.89 -4.05 18.13
C HIS A 32 -8.45 -4.61 18.11
N LEU A 33 -7.70 -4.36 17.02
CA LEU A 33 -6.36 -4.88 16.83
C LEU A 33 -5.38 -4.26 17.82
N VAL A 34 -4.64 -5.11 18.52
CA VAL A 34 -3.58 -4.72 19.46
C VAL A 34 -2.30 -5.46 19.14
N LYS A 35 -1.17 -4.74 19.19
CA LYS A 35 0.18 -5.33 19.20
C LYS A 35 1.00 -4.72 20.32
N ALA A 36 1.35 -5.55 21.27
CA ALA A 36 2.23 -5.20 22.38
C ALA A 36 3.59 -5.90 22.29
N PHE A 37 4.63 -5.20 22.70
CA PHE A 37 5.98 -5.69 22.91
C PHE A 37 6.37 -5.41 24.37
N GLY A 38 6.18 -6.40 25.26
CA GLY A 38 6.25 -6.19 26.70
C GLY A 38 5.17 -5.19 27.16
N SER A 39 5.56 -4.11 27.82
CA SER A 39 4.65 -3.04 28.28
C SER A 39 4.31 -2.01 27.18
N PHE A 40 5.05 -1.98 26.08
CA PHE A 40 4.85 -1.03 24.98
C PHE A 40 3.79 -1.54 24.00
N ARG A 41 2.76 -0.74 23.74
CA ARG A 41 1.74 -1.01 22.73
C ARG A 41 2.06 -0.24 21.45
N ALA A 42 2.58 -0.94 20.45
CA ALA A 42 2.86 -0.35 19.14
C ALA A 42 1.59 -0.13 18.31
N VAL A 43 0.58 -0.99 18.52
CA VAL A 43 -0.79 -0.84 17.98
C VAL A 43 -1.73 -1.01 19.17
N ASP A 44 -2.61 -0.04 19.40
CA ASP A 44 -3.47 0.04 20.58
C ASP A 44 -4.93 0.24 20.17
N ASP A 45 -5.65 -0.88 20.08
CA ASP A 45 -7.10 -0.93 19.85
C ASP A 45 -7.57 -0.21 18.57
N ILE A 46 -7.01 -0.60 17.42
CA ILE A 46 -7.41 -0.02 16.14
C ILE A 46 -8.48 -0.84 15.44
N SER A 47 -9.45 -0.14 14.81
CA SER A 47 -10.52 -0.75 14.01
C SER A 47 -10.77 0.06 12.73
N PHE A 48 -10.68 -0.60 11.58
CA PHE A 48 -10.92 -0.01 10.27
C PHE A 48 -11.26 -1.06 9.21
N SER A 49 -11.73 -0.60 8.06
CA SER A 49 -11.97 -1.46 6.89
C SER A 49 -11.50 -0.77 5.61
N VAL A 50 -11.10 -1.57 4.62
CA VAL A 50 -10.69 -1.11 3.29
C VAL A 50 -11.54 -1.82 2.24
N LYS A 51 -12.18 -1.06 1.34
CA LYS A 51 -13.03 -1.61 0.29
C LYS A 51 -12.18 -2.20 -0.85
N ARG A 52 -12.77 -3.10 -1.63
CA ARG A 52 -12.11 -3.62 -2.84
C ARG A 52 -11.84 -2.50 -3.86
N GLY A 53 -10.63 -2.50 -4.43
CA GLY A 53 -10.20 -1.51 -5.42
C GLY A 53 -10.03 -0.10 -4.86
N GLU A 54 -10.01 0.06 -3.53
CA GLU A 54 -9.78 1.35 -2.87
C GLU A 54 -8.29 1.64 -2.71
N ILE A 55 -7.89 2.89 -2.88
CA ILE A 55 -6.59 3.38 -2.44
C ILE A 55 -6.75 3.92 -1.02
N PHE A 56 -6.24 3.17 -0.04
CA PHE A 56 -6.37 3.49 1.37
C PHE A 56 -5.03 3.95 1.95
N GLY A 57 -5.00 5.19 2.43
CA GLY A 57 -3.84 5.79 3.08
C GLY A 57 -3.80 5.52 4.59
N PHE A 58 -2.69 5.00 5.10
CA PHE A 58 -2.46 4.80 6.53
C PHE A 58 -1.35 5.75 6.99
N LEU A 59 -1.76 6.93 7.48
CA LEU A 59 -0.90 8.08 7.72
C LEU A 59 -0.47 8.19 9.18
N GLY A 60 0.69 8.80 9.40
CA GLY A 60 1.19 9.06 10.75
C GLY A 60 2.69 9.33 10.79
N ALA A 61 3.18 9.90 11.88
CA ALA A 61 4.61 10.10 12.09
C ALA A 61 5.39 8.78 12.13
N ASN A 62 6.71 8.88 12.03
CA ASN A 62 7.59 7.73 12.25
C ASN A 62 7.42 7.24 13.69
N GLY A 63 7.33 5.92 13.87
CA GLY A 63 7.07 5.31 15.18
C GLY A 63 5.59 5.28 15.60
N ALA A 64 4.65 5.83 14.83
CA ALA A 64 3.22 5.79 15.18
C ALA A 64 2.59 4.39 15.18
N GLY A 65 3.30 3.35 14.70
CA GLY A 65 2.80 1.97 14.65
C GLY A 65 2.36 1.48 13.27
N LYS A 66 2.46 2.31 12.22
CA LYS A 66 2.01 1.99 10.84
C LYS A 66 2.60 0.69 10.29
N THR A 67 3.93 0.57 10.27
CA THR A 67 4.63 -0.62 9.79
C THR A 67 4.30 -1.85 10.64
N THR A 68 4.11 -1.69 11.96
CA THR A 68 3.68 -2.79 12.84
C THR A 68 2.29 -3.29 12.48
N ALA A 69 1.32 -2.40 12.25
CA ALA A 69 -0.02 -2.78 11.81
C ALA A 69 0.04 -3.47 10.44
N MET A 70 0.79 -2.90 9.48
CA MET A 70 0.97 -3.50 8.15
C MET A 70 1.60 -4.91 8.24
N HIS A 71 2.61 -5.12 9.09
CA HIS A 71 3.23 -6.44 9.27
C HIS A 71 2.25 -7.49 9.80
N ILE A 72 1.25 -7.10 10.60
CA ILE A 72 0.19 -8.02 11.04
C ILE A 72 -0.71 -8.38 9.84
N LEU A 73 -1.13 -7.38 9.07
CA LEU A 73 -2.01 -7.56 7.91
C LEU A 73 -1.37 -8.40 6.79
N THR A 74 -0.04 -8.33 6.65
CA THR A 74 0.74 -9.11 5.66
C THR A 74 1.17 -10.48 6.18
N GLY A 75 0.79 -10.85 7.42
CA GLY A 75 1.14 -12.13 8.02
C GLY A 75 2.61 -12.27 8.44
N LEU A 76 3.34 -11.14 8.57
CA LEU A 76 4.73 -11.12 9.06
C LEU A 76 4.80 -11.10 10.59
N ASN A 77 3.76 -10.58 11.25
CA ASN A 77 3.64 -10.54 12.71
C ASN A 77 2.27 -11.03 13.16
N GLN A 78 2.24 -11.70 14.31
CA GLN A 78 0.98 -12.09 14.96
C GLN A 78 0.42 -10.93 15.81
N PRO A 79 -0.90 -10.70 15.85
CA PRO A 79 -1.51 -9.76 16.77
C PRO A 79 -1.38 -10.26 18.23
N THR A 80 -1.42 -9.34 19.20
CA THR A 80 -1.53 -9.68 20.62
C THR A 80 -2.98 -9.97 21.00
N SER A 81 -3.92 -9.21 20.43
CA SER A 81 -5.37 -9.41 20.56
C SER A 81 -6.10 -8.66 19.43
N GLY A 82 -7.40 -8.84 19.37
CA GLY A 82 -8.25 -8.34 18.29
C GLY A 82 -8.38 -9.35 17.17
N SER A 83 -9.10 -8.99 16.12
CA SER A 83 -9.37 -9.83 14.96
C SER A 83 -9.22 -9.04 13.67
N GLY A 84 -9.10 -9.73 12.55
CA GLY A 84 -9.11 -9.10 11.24
C GLY A 84 -9.07 -10.11 10.12
N ARG A 85 -9.40 -9.64 8.92
CA ARG A 85 -9.34 -10.42 7.69
C ARG A 85 -8.65 -9.62 6.59
N VAL A 86 -7.87 -10.30 5.78
CA VAL A 86 -7.21 -9.77 4.58
C VAL A 86 -7.50 -10.72 3.44
N ALA A 87 -8.10 -10.23 2.36
CA ALA A 87 -8.57 -11.07 1.24
C ALA A 87 -9.46 -12.24 1.71
N GLY A 88 -10.29 -12.01 2.75
CA GLY A 88 -11.14 -13.04 3.35
C GLY A 88 -10.45 -13.98 4.34
N CYS A 89 -9.11 -14.01 4.39
CA CYS A 89 -8.31 -14.88 5.27
C CYS A 89 -8.11 -14.23 6.64
N ASP A 90 -8.19 -15.03 7.71
CA ASP A 90 -7.97 -14.58 9.10
C ASP A 90 -6.49 -14.29 9.38
N ILE A 91 -6.19 -13.10 9.94
CA ILE A 91 -4.81 -12.63 10.18
C ILE A 91 -4.04 -13.43 11.23
N ALA A 92 -4.72 -14.14 12.12
CA ALA A 92 -4.08 -14.90 13.19
C ALA A 92 -3.79 -16.34 12.79
N THR A 93 -4.64 -16.97 11.96
CA THR A 93 -4.60 -18.39 11.67
C THR A 93 -4.28 -18.72 10.21
N GLU A 94 -4.57 -17.82 9.25
CA GLU A 94 -4.46 -18.07 7.82
C GLU A 94 -3.37 -17.21 7.13
N TYR A 95 -2.35 -16.78 7.87
CA TYR A 95 -1.30 -15.86 7.39
C TYR A 95 -0.54 -16.38 6.16
N GLU A 96 -0.38 -17.71 5.99
CA GLU A 96 0.23 -18.27 4.78
C GLU A 96 -0.68 -18.16 3.54
N GLN A 97 -2.00 -18.14 3.73
CA GLN A 97 -2.92 -17.90 2.63
C GLN A 97 -2.92 -16.40 2.25
N ILE A 98 -2.91 -15.50 3.25
CA ILE A 98 -2.80 -14.05 3.01
C ILE A 98 -1.65 -13.74 2.05
N LYS A 99 -0.46 -14.32 2.26
CA LYS A 99 0.73 -14.10 1.43
C LYS A 99 0.54 -14.43 -0.06
N LYS A 100 -0.40 -15.31 -0.39
CA LYS A 100 -0.69 -15.68 -1.79
C LYS A 100 -1.59 -14.67 -2.50
N HIS A 101 -2.35 -13.88 -1.73
CA HIS A 101 -3.33 -12.90 -2.24
C HIS A 101 -2.80 -11.47 -2.23
N ILE A 102 -1.62 -11.24 -1.66
CA ILE A 102 -1.07 -9.90 -1.51
C ILE A 102 0.23 -9.69 -2.25
N GLY A 103 0.47 -8.45 -2.70
CA GLY A 103 1.78 -7.93 -3.02
C GLY A 103 2.31 -7.10 -1.86
N TYR A 104 3.63 -7.05 -1.68
CA TYR A 104 4.25 -6.25 -0.62
C TYR A 104 5.49 -5.54 -1.12
N MET A 105 5.53 -4.23 -0.96
CA MET A 105 6.71 -3.39 -1.19
C MET A 105 7.14 -2.77 0.14
N SER A 106 8.27 -3.21 0.67
CA SER A 106 8.85 -2.67 1.90
C SER A 106 9.53 -1.32 1.69
N GLN A 107 9.69 -0.55 2.76
CA GLN A 107 10.39 0.73 2.77
C GLN A 107 11.84 0.64 2.26
N LYS A 108 12.55 -0.43 2.59
CA LYS A 108 13.84 -0.76 1.98
C LYS A 108 13.56 -1.70 0.82
N PHE A 109 13.96 -1.29 -0.39
CA PHE A 109 13.70 -2.06 -1.60
C PHE A 109 14.05 -3.54 -1.42
N ALA A 110 13.06 -4.40 -1.69
CA ALA A 110 13.25 -5.84 -1.64
C ALA A 110 13.97 -6.40 -2.88
N LEU A 111 14.41 -5.53 -3.83
CA LEU A 111 15.13 -5.95 -5.03
C LEU A 111 16.56 -6.37 -4.68
N TYR A 112 17.01 -7.43 -5.31
CA TYR A 112 18.40 -7.87 -5.25
C TYR A 112 19.24 -6.97 -6.16
N GLU A 113 20.12 -6.17 -5.57
CA GLU A 113 20.89 -5.17 -6.29
C GLU A 113 21.96 -5.76 -7.24
N ASP A 114 22.43 -6.95 -6.97
CA ASP A 114 23.39 -7.73 -7.76
C ASP A 114 22.77 -8.52 -8.90
N LEU A 115 21.45 -8.58 -8.97
CA LEU A 115 20.72 -9.19 -10.08
C LEU A 115 20.30 -8.13 -11.11
N THR A 116 20.09 -8.60 -12.35
CA THR A 116 19.51 -7.77 -13.40
C THR A 116 18.02 -7.52 -13.19
N VAL A 117 17.45 -6.58 -13.93
CA VAL A 117 16.01 -6.29 -13.92
C VAL A 117 15.20 -7.55 -14.21
N LYS A 118 15.54 -8.29 -15.29
CA LYS A 118 14.85 -9.54 -15.67
C LYS A 118 14.98 -10.62 -14.62
N GLU A 119 16.17 -10.78 -14.02
CA GLU A 119 16.40 -11.76 -12.97
C GLU A 119 15.60 -11.46 -11.71
N ASN A 120 15.50 -10.20 -11.30
CA ASN A 120 14.62 -9.80 -10.20
C ASN A 120 13.16 -10.15 -10.50
N ILE A 121 12.64 -9.76 -11.68
CA ILE A 121 11.26 -10.09 -12.07
C ILE A 121 11.05 -11.61 -12.03
N ARG A 122 11.95 -12.38 -12.61
CA ARG A 122 11.84 -13.84 -12.65
C ARG A 122 11.87 -14.48 -11.25
N LEU A 123 12.77 -14.00 -10.39
CA LEU A 123 12.89 -14.49 -9.03
C LEU A 123 11.60 -14.29 -8.23
N PHE A 124 11.07 -13.07 -8.20
CA PHE A 124 9.85 -12.77 -7.48
C PHE A 124 8.63 -13.48 -8.08
N ALA A 125 8.48 -13.48 -9.40
CA ALA A 125 7.41 -14.21 -10.06
C ALA A 125 7.46 -15.72 -9.76
N GLY A 126 8.67 -16.29 -9.68
CA GLY A 126 8.89 -17.69 -9.29
C GLY A 126 8.47 -17.99 -7.86
N ILE A 127 8.72 -17.06 -6.91
CA ILE A 127 8.26 -17.19 -5.51
C ILE A 127 6.73 -17.29 -5.44
N TYR A 128 6.00 -16.58 -6.30
CA TYR A 128 4.54 -16.68 -6.40
C TYR A 128 4.06 -17.84 -7.29
N GLY A 129 4.95 -18.73 -7.73
CA GLY A 129 4.60 -19.96 -8.45
C GLY A 129 4.15 -19.76 -9.90
N MET A 130 4.52 -18.64 -10.53
CA MET A 130 4.19 -18.37 -11.94
C MET A 130 4.95 -19.30 -12.88
N SER A 131 4.31 -19.69 -14.00
CA SER A 131 4.97 -20.48 -15.03
C SER A 131 6.05 -19.69 -15.78
N GLU A 132 7.13 -20.35 -16.23
CA GLU A 132 8.19 -19.70 -17.01
C GLU A 132 7.65 -19.02 -18.29
N SER A 133 6.63 -19.59 -18.92
CA SER A 133 6.00 -19.00 -20.12
C SER A 133 5.28 -17.71 -19.81
N ASP A 134 4.55 -17.64 -18.67
CA ASP A 134 3.85 -16.42 -18.23
C ASP A 134 4.85 -15.36 -17.77
N ILE A 135 5.88 -15.76 -17.04
CA ILE A 135 6.97 -14.86 -16.61
C ILE A 135 7.59 -14.19 -17.85
N LYS A 136 7.99 -14.97 -18.86
CA LYS A 136 8.60 -14.42 -20.08
C LYS A 136 7.67 -13.45 -20.80
N ARG A 137 6.41 -13.83 -21.00
CA ARG A 137 5.40 -13.00 -21.68
C ARG A 137 5.15 -11.69 -20.94
N LYS A 138 4.85 -11.78 -19.61
CA LYS A 138 4.56 -10.61 -18.78
C LYS A 138 5.80 -9.72 -18.60
N THR A 139 7.00 -10.28 -18.50
CA THR A 139 8.25 -9.49 -18.40
C THR A 139 8.43 -8.59 -19.61
N THR A 140 8.24 -9.13 -20.83
CA THR A 140 8.35 -8.32 -22.05
C THR A 140 7.36 -7.14 -22.04
N HIS A 141 6.12 -7.38 -21.62
CA HIS A 141 5.10 -6.35 -21.51
C HIS A 141 5.47 -5.30 -20.46
N LEU A 142 5.84 -5.73 -19.25
CA LEU A 142 6.23 -4.84 -18.15
C LEU A 142 7.41 -3.93 -18.52
N LEU A 143 8.45 -4.49 -19.15
CA LEU A 143 9.61 -3.71 -19.58
C LEU A 143 9.22 -2.63 -20.61
N ALA A 144 8.26 -2.91 -21.49
CA ALA A 144 7.75 -1.93 -22.44
C ALA A 144 6.94 -0.83 -21.72
N GLU A 145 6.03 -1.20 -20.78
CA GLU A 145 5.24 -0.24 -19.98
C GLU A 145 6.12 0.72 -19.16
N LEU A 146 7.18 0.20 -18.57
CA LEU A 146 8.11 1.01 -17.76
C LEU A 146 9.12 1.82 -18.59
N ASN A 147 9.13 1.66 -19.92
CA ASN A 147 10.19 2.15 -20.79
C ASN A 147 11.59 1.58 -20.44
N PHE A 148 11.64 0.32 -20.01
CA PHE A 148 12.85 -0.42 -19.63
C PHE A 148 13.25 -1.47 -20.67
N ALA A 149 12.71 -1.39 -21.90
CA ALA A 149 12.93 -2.43 -22.93
C ALA A 149 14.42 -2.71 -23.18
N GLU A 150 15.28 -1.69 -23.17
CA GLU A 150 16.73 -1.80 -23.35
C GLU A 150 17.50 -2.03 -22.05
N HIS A 151 16.83 -1.93 -20.88
CA HIS A 151 17.44 -2.01 -19.55
C HIS A 151 17.16 -3.34 -18.83
N GLY A 152 16.57 -4.30 -19.53
CA GLY A 152 16.20 -5.58 -18.91
C GLY A 152 17.39 -6.39 -18.37
N ASP A 153 18.56 -6.20 -18.96
CA ASP A 153 19.81 -6.88 -18.60
C ASP A 153 20.75 -6.01 -17.75
N ASP A 154 20.33 -4.79 -17.40
CA ASP A 154 21.08 -3.93 -16.50
C ASP A 154 20.96 -4.43 -15.05
N ILE A 155 22.06 -4.34 -14.29
CA ILE A 155 22.09 -4.67 -12.86
C ILE A 155 21.31 -3.61 -12.09
N VAL A 156 20.43 -4.04 -11.18
CA VAL A 156 19.55 -3.14 -10.41
C VAL A 156 20.34 -2.11 -9.61
N ALA A 157 21.54 -2.45 -9.11
CA ALA A 157 22.41 -1.49 -8.40
C ALA A 157 22.69 -0.22 -9.23
N SER A 158 22.81 -0.32 -10.56
CA SER A 158 23.14 0.80 -11.45
C SER A 158 21.96 1.72 -11.77
N LEU A 159 20.72 1.30 -11.46
CA LEU A 159 19.53 2.07 -11.78
C LEU A 159 19.35 3.30 -10.86
N PRO A 160 18.83 4.41 -11.40
CA PRO A 160 18.39 5.54 -10.59
C PRO A 160 17.32 5.12 -9.57
N LEU A 161 17.27 5.80 -8.42
CA LEU A 161 16.36 5.47 -7.32
C LEU A 161 14.89 5.38 -7.77
N GLY A 162 14.40 6.34 -8.54
CA GLY A 162 13.02 6.32 -9.04
C GLY A 162 12.71 5.13 -9.97
N TRP A 163 13.71 4.62 -10.68
CA TRP A 163 13.55 3.42 -11.50
C TRP A 163 13.50 2.16 -10.64
N LYS A 164 14.35 2.07 -9.61
CA LYS A 164 14.29 0.99 -8.61
C LYS A 164 12.92 0.93 -7.95
N GLN A 165 12.33 2.09 -7.60
CA GLN A 165 10.99 2.16 -7.01
C GLN A 165 9.91 1.66 -7.96
N LYS A 166 9.91 2.14 -9.22
CA LYS A 166 8.96 1.68 -10.24
C LYS A 166 9.07 0.17 -10.44
N LEU A 167 10.28 -0.37 -10.53
CA LEU A 167 10.51 -1.79 -10.66
C LEU A 167 10.01 -2.56 -9.42
N ALA A 168 10.33 -2.11 -8.21
CA ALA A 168 9.92 -2.75 -6.97
C ALA A 168 8.39 -2.80 -6.84
N PHE A 169 7.71 -1.70 -7.15
CA PHE A 169 6.24 -1.67 -7.20
C PHE A 169 5.71 -2.66 -8.23
N SER A 170 6.21 -2.62 -9.47
CA SER A 170 5.74 -3.48 -10.55
C SER A 170 5.96 -4.96 -10.26
N VAL A 171 7.08 -5.30 -9.62
CA VAL A 171 7.36 -6.67 -9.15
C VAL A 171 6.39 -7.08 -8.05
N SER A 172 6.03 -6.17 -7.14
CA SER A 172 5.09 -6.47 -6.04
C SER A 172 3.68 -6.80 -6.53
N ILE A 173 3.29 -6.33 -7.73
CA ILE A 173 1.97 -6.59 -8.32
C ILE A 173 2.03 -7.53 -9.55
N PHE A 174 3.19 -8.08 -9.88
CA PHE A 174 3.43 -8.85 -11.10
C PHE A 174 2.58 -10.13 -11.20
N HIS A 175 2.28 -10.74 -10.06
CA HIS A 175 1.42 -11.91 -9.95
C HIS A 175 -0.08 -11.58 -9.87
N GLU A 176 -0.46 -10.29 -10.05
CA GLU A 176 -1.84 -9.80 -10.02
C GLU A 176 -2.56 -10.08 -8.67
N PRO A 177 -2.02 -9.58 -7.54
CA PRO A 177 -2.62 -9.79 -6.23
C PRO A 177 -3.97 -9.05 -6.10
N GLU A 178 -4.80 -9.48 -5.15
CA GLU A 178 -6.02 -8.76 -4.79
C GLU A 178 -5.74 -7.45 -4.06
N ILE A 179 -4.65 -7.43 -3.27
CA ILE A 179 -4.25 -6.30 -2.45
C ILE A 179 -2.74 -6.09 -2.57
N VAL A 180 -2.29 -4.84 -2.70
CA VAL A 180 -0.88 -4.48 -2.56
C VAL A 180 -0.67 -3.60 -1.33
N PHE A 181 0.33 -3.94 -0.52
CA PHE A 181 0.79 -3.17 0.62
C PHE A 181 2.07 -2.43 0.25
N LEU A 182 2.08 -1.12 0.46
CA LEU A 182 3.20 -0.24 0.13
C LEU A 182 3.66 0.50 1.39
N ASP A 183 4.87 0.19 1.87
CA ASP A 183 5.41 0.82 3.08
C ASP A 183 6.31 2.00 2.72
N GLU A 184 5.78 3.23 2.86
CA GLU A 184 6.45 4.49 2.53
C GLU A 184 7.13 4.50 1.13
N PRO A 185 6.38 4.15 0.06
CA PRO A 185 6.97 3.78 -1.22
C PRO A 185 7.65 4.95 -1.96
N THR A 186 7.35 6.19 -1.59
CA THR A 186 7.85 7.41 -2.22
C THR A 186 8.95 8.11 -1.41
N GLY A 187 9.45 7.43 -0.37
CA GLY A 187 10.50 7.97 0.47
C GLY A 187 11.78 8.30 -0.31
N GLY A 188 12.28 9.53 -0.16
CA GLY A 188 13.57 9.94 -0.72
C GLY A 188 13.60 10.29 -2.20
N VAL A 189 12.44 10.31 -2.90
CA VAL A 189 12.38 10.73 -4.31
C VAL A 189 11.92 12.17 -4.48
N ASP A 190 12.31 12.74 -5.61
CA ASP A 190 11.89 14.08 -6.00
C ASP A 190 10.38 14.15 -6.33
N PRO A 191 9.76 15.35 -6.31
CA PRO A 191 8.32 15.51 -6.53
C PRO A 191 7.82 15.05 -7.90
N ALA A 192 8.66 15.08 -8.94
CA ALA A 192 8.26 14.63 -10.28
C ALA A 192 8.19 13.09 -10.32
N THR A 193 9.19 12.43 -9.77
CA THR A 193 9.23 10.96 -9.64
C THR A 193 8.08 10.47 -8.75
N ARG A 194 7.76 11.19 -7.64
CA ARG A 194 6.62 10.87 -6.77
C ARG A 194 5.30 10.88 -7.53
N ARG A 195 5.04 11.92 -8.35
CA ARG A 195 3.81 11.98 -9.17
C ARG A 195 3.72 10.82 -10.16
N GLN A 196 4.83 10.44 -10.79
CA GLN A 196 4.86 9.28 -11.70
C GLN A 196 4.60 7.97 -10.96
N PHE A 197 5.06 7.83 -9.72
CA PHE A 197 4.81 6.66 -8.90
C PHE A 197 3.33 6.56 -8.52
N TRP A 198 2.70 7.67 -8.14
CA TRP A 198 1.26 7.72 -7.85
C TRP A 198 0.41 7.37 -9.08
N GLN A 199 0.88 7.69 -10.30
CA GLN A 199 0.19 7.23 -11.51
C GLN A 199 0.18 5.69 -11.62
N LEU A 200 1.29 5.02 -11.29
CA LEU A 200 1.33 3.55 -11.25
C LEU A 200 0.36 2.97 -10.20
N ILE A 201 0.20 3.65 -9.06
CA ILE A 201 -0.78 3.26 -8.04
C ILE A 201 -2.21 3.37 -8.60
N TYR A 202 -2.55 4.47 -9.25
CA TYR A 202 -3.86 4.64 -9.89
C TYR A 202 -4.12 3.58 -10.95
N ASP A 203 -3.15 3.33 -11.83
CA ASP A 203 -3.26 2.32 -12.88
C ASP A 203 -3.48 0.90 -12.29
N ALA A 204 -2.91 0.60 -11.13
CA ALA A 204 -3.13 -0.65 -10.42
C ALA A 204 -4.55 -0.72 -9.80
N ALA A 205 -5.01 0.38 -9.18
CA ALA A 205 -6.36 0.47 -8.62
C ALA A 205 -7.46 0.40 -9.71
N ASP A 206 -7.23 1.02 -10.86
CA ASP A 206 -8.13 0.94 -12.02
C ASP A 206 -8.25 -0.49 -12.58
N ARG A 207 -7.21 -1.32 -12.39
CA ARG A 207 -7.23 -2.76 -12.68
C ARG A 207 -7.92 -3.60 -11.60
N GLY A 208 -8.42 -2.97 -10.52
CA GLY A 208 -9.16 -3.60 -9.43
C GLY A 208 -8.29 -4.07 -8.26
N ILE A 209 -6.98 -3.77 -8.25
CA ILE A 209 -6.10 -4.07 -7.11
C ILE A 209 -6.41 -3.07 -5.99
N THR A 210 -6.68 -3.57 -4.79
CA THR A 210 -6.79 -2.73 -3.59
C THR A 210 -5.40 -2.28 -3.16
N VAL A 211 -5.21 -0.98 -2.89
CA VAL A 211 -3.91 -0.44 -2.49
C VAL A 211 -3.97 0.03 -1.04
N PHE A 212 -3.11 -0.53 -0.21
CA PHE A 212 -2.88 -0.07 1.16
C PHE A 212 -1.50 0.59 1.23
N VAL A 213 -1.45 1.92 1.41
CA VAL A 213 -0.20 2.67 1.42
C VAL A 213 0.04 3.33 2.76
N THR A 214 1.22 3.11 3.36
CA THR A 214 1.65 3.91 4.51
C THR A 214 2.47 5.10 4.04
N THR A 215 2.30 6.23 4.69
CA THR A 215 3.12 7.42 4.44
C THR A 215 3.19 8.32 5.68
N HIS A 216 4.24 9.10 5.78
CA HIS A 216 4.36 10.21 6.72
C HIS A 216 4.24 11.57 6.00
N TYR A 217 4.06 11.59 4.68
CA TYR A 217 3.84 12.80 3.89
C TYR A 217 2.33 13.11 3.84
N MET A 218 1.93 14.21 4.45
CA MET A 218 0.51 14.56 4.55
C MET A 218 -0.10 15.02 3.22
N ASP A 219 0.72 15.52 2.29
CA ASP A 219 0.29 15.84 0.93
C ASP A 219 -0.13 14.59 0.13
N GLU A 220 0.41 13.42 0.46
CA GLU A 220 0.02 12.17 -0.18
C GLU A 220 -1.37 11.68 0.24
N ALA A 221 -1.90 12.17 1.34
CA ALA A 221 -3.28 11.90 1.75
C ALA A 221 -4.29 12.28 0.66
N GLU A 222 -4.03 13.38 -0.06
CA GLU A 222 -4.90 13.90 -1.12
C GLU A 222 -5.00 12.96 -2.33
N TYR A 223 -4.08 11.99 -2.46
CA TYR A 223 -4.09 10.99 -3.52
C TYR A 223 -4.87 9.72 -3.16
N CYS A 224 -5.33 9.58 -1.91
CA CYS A 224 -6.05 8.42 -1.42
C CYS A 224 -7.57 8.63 -1.46
N ASP A 225 -8.35 7.57 -1.72
CA ASP A 225 -9.81 7.60 -1.61
C ASP A 225 -10.26 7.83 -0.16
N ARG A 226 -9.66 7.08 0.77
CA ARG A 226 -9.86 7.25 2.21
C ARG A 226 -8.54 7.06 2.95
N ILE A 227 -8.49 7.63 4.14
CA ILE A 227 -7.32 7.58 5.00
C ILE A 227 -7.67 7.24 6.44
N SER A 228 -6.70 6.68 7.16
CA SER A 228 -6.66 6.64 8.62
C SER A 228 -5.42 7.37 9.10
N ILE A 229 -5.57 8.23 10.11
CA ILE A 229 -4.46 8.95 10.74
C ILE A 229 -4.12 8.28 12.06
N MET A 230 -2.90 7.75 12.16
CA MET A 230 -2.39 7.04 13.33
C MET A 230 -1.44 7.92 14.14
N VAL A 231 -1.70 8.01 15.45
CA VAL A 231 -0.84 8.71 16.42
C VAL A 231 -0.70 7.81 17.66
N ASP A 232 0.53 7.58 18.10
CA ASP A 232 0.85 6.80 19.31
C ASP A 232 0.10 5.45 19.39
N GLY A 233 0.09 4.71 18.31
CA GLY A 233 -0.53 3.38 18.23
C GLY A 233 -2.05 3.38 18.00
N LYS A 234 -2.72 4.54 17.98
CA LYS A 234 -4.19 4.67 17.85
C LYS A 234 -4.61 5.36 16.57
N ILE A 235 -5.77 4.99 16.03
CA ILE A 235 -6.41 5.73 14.94
C ILE A 235 -7.17 6.92 15.55
N MET A 236 -6.70 8.14 15.26
CA MET A 236 -7.30 9.38 15.73
C MET A 236 -8.41 9.90 14.81
N ALA A 237 -8.33 9.62 13.53
CA ALA A 237 -9.34 10.00 12.55
C ALA A 237 -9.32 9.04 11.34
N LYS A 238 -10.47 8.86 10.70
CA LYS A 238 -10.61 8.10 9.45
C LYS A 238 -11.73 8.69 8.59
N GLY A 239 -11.53 8.77 7.28
CA GLY A 239 -12.49 9.32 6.33
C GLY A 239 -11.81 9.69 5.01
N THR A 240 -12.51 10.38 4.12
CA THR A 240 -11.88 10.99 2.96
C THR A 240 -11.08 12.24 3.39
N PRO A 241 -10.03 12.65 2.66
CA PRO A 241 -9.28 13.86 3.00
C PRO A 241 -10.18 15.09 3.15
N ASP A 242 -11.16 15.28 2.25
CA ASP A 242 -12.08 16.40 2.30
C ASP A 242 -13.06 16.34 3.49
N GLU A 243 -13.50 15.15 3.87
CA GLU A 243 -14.31 14.98 5.08
C GLU A 243 -13.54 15.38 6.32
N LEU A 244 -12.29 14.95 6.46
CA LEU A 244 -11.46 15.25 7.61
C LEU A 244 -11.11 16.75 7.71
N LYS A 245 -10.76 17.39 6.60
CA LYS A 245 -10.54 18.83 6.54
C LYS A 245 -11.79 19.60 7.02
N ARG A 246 -12.97 19.22 6.54
CA ARG A 246 -14.25 19.86 6.92
C ARG A 246 -14.60 19.61 8.39
N GLN A 247 -14.53 18.35 8.86
CA GLN A 247 -14.91 17.96 10.22
C GLN A 247 -14.03 18.65 11.27
N LEU A 248 -12.73 18.79 10.98
CA LEU A 248 -11.77 19.39 11.91
C LEU A 248 -11.56 20.89 11.66
N ASN A 249 -12.26 21.45 10.67
CA ASN A 249 -12.15 22.85 10.24
C ASN A 249 -10.70 23.28 9.98
N GLN A 250 -9.97 22.44 9.21
CA GLN A 250 -8.58 22.65 8.84
C GLN A 250 -8.42 22.92 7.33
N PRO A 251 -7.45 23.75 6.90
CA PRO A 251 -7.28 24.13 5.51
C PRO A 251 -6.68 23.00 4.64
N ASP A 252 -5.86 22.13 5.22
CA ASP A 252 -5.12 21.06 4.55
C ASP A 252 -4.82 19.91 5.50
N MET A 253 -4.22 18.84 4.97
CA MET A 253 -3.93 17.63 5.73
C MET A 253 -2.77 17.78 6.71
N ASP A 254 -1.82 18.69 6.48
CA ASP A 254 -0.76 19.01 7.46
C ASP A 254 -1.34 19.62 8.74
N HIS A 255 -2.30 20.53 8.59
CA HIS A 255 -3.01 21.12 9.73
C HIS A 255 -3.90 20.08 10.44
N VAL A 256 -4.59 19.21 9.68
CA VAL A 256 -5.37 18.09 10.26
C VAL A 256 -4.46 17.22 11.13
N PHE A 257 -3.32 16.78 10.60
CA PHE A 257 -2.39 15.94 11.35
C PHE A 257 -1.83 16.63 12.59
N THR A 258 -1.39 17.90 12.46
CA THR A 258 -0.85 18.68 13.57
C THR A 258 -1.90 18.87 14.67
N PHE A 259 -3.15 19.11 14.29
CA PHE A 259 -4.26 19.24 15.25
C PHE A 259 -4.47 17.95 16.04
N LEU A 260 -4.54 16.79 15.38
CA LEU A 260 -4.73 15.48 16.02
C LEU A 260 -3.53 15.06 16.88
N ALA A 261 -2.31 15.30 16.42
CA ALA A 261 -1.10 14.99 17.19
C ALA A 261 -1.01 15.78 18.50
N ARG A 262 -1.45 17.06 18.50
CA ARG A 262 -1.51 17.85 19.74
C ARG A 262 -2.56 17.37 20.74
N GLN A 263 -3.62 16.72 20.30
CA GLN A 263 -4.62 16.14 21.19
C GLN A 263 -4.10 14.89 21.90
N SER A 264 -3.31 14.05 21.21
CA SER A 264 -2.70 12.85 21.78
C SER A 264 -1.71 13.18 22.92
N THR A 265 -0.91 14.24 22.78
CA THR A 265 0.07 14.65 23.81
C THR A 265 -0.53 15.29 25.07
N ARG A 266 -1.84 15.54 25.11
CA ARG A 266 -2.55 16.14 26.24
C ARG A 266 -3.31 15.13 27.10
N GLN A 267 -3.28 13.85 26.78
CA GLN A 267 -3.84 12.76 27.59
C GLN A 267 -2.73 11.97 28.28
#